data_0227fbb2041267ec9040167ef77a4026
#
_entry.id   0227fbb2041267ec9040167ef77a4026
#
_cell.length_a   1.000
_cell.length_b   1.000
_cell.length_c   1.000
_cell.angle_alpha   90.00
_cell.angle_beta   90.00
_cell.angle_gamma   90.00
#
_symmetry.space_group_name_H-M   'P 1'
#
loop_
_entity.id
_entity.type
_entity.pdbx_description
1 polymer ?
#
loop_
_entity_poly.entity_id
_entity_poly.type
_entity_poly.pdbx_seq_one_letter_code
_entity_poly.pdbx_strand_id
1 'polypeptide(L)'
;MATIKCPYCSSKIKLERFQYKDIVDSELNDKYVEEKQNPQNYYSGNDTTNIYVDEEMCKKLDQDAVEFGFVRNKNGNAHSPNRNAFISAIMTNYYDEFNVEEEQKKNVIVDTLKQNIPLLKDVSTNRIASCIMAGMDTLASEKIRNKKIIIKLKKTNMNEDIYDDIQYNKFFNNSISSISEFYYSMFQSFFKLPQYLREQIIFKKKFKDLRKYIEEGKTIHMKYKKDKNYRNVFPYKIVQSVEESHNYLLCVEKTEDRNNPGNIITMCISYRIDNIGDTIKLSNSPFEITEIQKQALDESISNSPSSAQQEPGEHILVALTSTGVGLLDAIYTFKPTHIEPIKQIREYTIYKVYGSKFQSYTYFKRFGEHAIILNDNSFKQSQLISAQKIINNYNSISSQLEEELNQ
;
A
#
# COMPACT_ATOMS: atom_id res chain seq x y z
N MET A 1 34.06 8.47 -6.35
CA MET A 1 35.06 8.12 -7.41
C MET A 1 36.29 7.64 -6.70
N ALA A 2 36.66 6.38 -6.84
CA ALA A 2 37.92 5.87 -6.31
C ALA A 2 39.07 6.28 -7.26
N THR A 3 40.19 6.69 -6.68
CA THR A 3 41.40 7.05 -7.44
C THR A 3 42.50 6.10 -7.00
N ILE A 4 43.03 5.30 -7.90
CA ILE A 4 44.19 4.46 -7.61
C ILE A 4 45.43 4.96 -8.36
N LYS A 5 46.62 4.69 -7.80
CA LYS A 5 47.89 4.93 -8.49
C LYS A 5 48.17 3.74 -9.41
N CYS A 6 48.51 4.01 -10.65
CA CYS A 6 48.96 2.97 -11.55
C CYS A 6 50.28 2.37 -10.99
N PRO A 7 50.35 1.05 -10.78
CA PRO A 7 51.56 0.43 -10.24
C PRO A 7 52.78 0.55 -11.18
N TYR A 8 52.56 0.80 -12.46
CA TYR A 8 53.65 0.90 -13.46
C TYR A 8 54.16 2.32 -13.72
N CYS A 9 53.29 3.35 -13.61
CA CYS A 9 53.66 4.73 -13.94
C CYS A 9 53.39 5.75 -12.83
N SER A 10 52.88 5.31 -11.68
CA SER A 10 52.51 6.15 -10.52
C SER A 10 51.49 7.25 -10.80
N SER A 11 50.92 7.32 -12.00
CA SER A 11 49.88 8.29 -12.33
C SER A 11 48.55 7.93 -11.62
N LYS A 12 47.82 8.97 -11.23
CA LYS A 12 46.50 8.80 -10.63
C LYS A 12 45.47 8.45 -11.71
N ILE A 13 44.90 7.25 -11.64
CA ILE A 13 43.84 6.82 -12.55
C ILE A 13 42.50 7.00 -11.83
N LYS A 14 41.60 7.81 -12.42
CA LYS A 14 40.21 7.86 -12.02
C LYS A 14 39.51 6.65 -12.63
N LEU A 15 39.15 5.66 -11.81
CA LEU A 15 38.46 4.49 -12.28
C LEU A 15 36.95 4.74 -12.27
N GLU A 16 36.34 4.54 -13.41
CA GLU A 16 34.94 4.20 -13.45
C GLU A 16 34.75 2.81 -12.84
N ARG A 17 33.65 2.57 -12.16
CA ARG A 17 33.43 1.36 -11.32
C ARG A 17 33.61 0.03 -12.03
N PHE A 18 33.40 0.00 -13.33
CA PHE A 18 33.59 -1.21 -14.15
C PHE A 18 35.04 -1.62 -14.35
N GLN A 19 35.95 -0.69 -14.21
CA GLN A 19 37.39 -0.92 -14.40
C GLN A 19 38.09 -1.44 -13.13
N TYR A 20 37.40 -1.35 -11.99
CA TYR A 20 37.99 -1.70 -10.69
C TYR A 20 38.28 -3.19 -10.55
N LYS A 21 37.44 -4.07 -11.10
CA LYS A 21 37.62 -5.53 -11.06
C LYS A 21 38.75 -6.05 -11.95
N ASP A 22 39.10 -5.29 -12.98
CA ASP A 22 40.09 -5.71 -14.01
C ASP A 22 41.51 -5.33 -13.67
N ILE A 23 41.71 -4.44 -12.67
CA ILE A 23 43.02 -3.81 -12.36
C ILE A 23 43.52 -4.20 -10.96
N VAL A 24 42.71 -4.87 -10.16
CA VAL A 24 43.07 -5.24 -8.77
C VAL A 24 43.92 -6.51 -8.80
N ASP A 25 45.24 -6.35 -8.55
CA ASP A 25 46.08 -7.48 -8.20
C ASP A 25 45.80 -7.95 -6.75
N SER A 26 46.38 -9.08 -6.35
CA SER A 26 46.13 -9.72 -5.05
C SER A 26 46.40 -8.79 -3.85
N GLU A 27 47.41 -7.94 -3.91
CA GLU A 27 47.80 -7.05 -2.80
C GLU A 27 46.79 -5.94 -2.55
N LEU A 28 46.19 -5.38 -3.61
CA LEU A 28 45.10 -4.40 -3.50
C LEU A 28 43.80 -5.06 -2.96
N ASN A 29 43.57 -6.32 -3.32
CA ASN A 29 42.41 -7.08 -2.83
C ASN A 29 42.59 -7.38 -1.33
N ASP A 30 43.77 -7.77 -0.89
CA ASP A 30 44.07 -8.06 0.51
C ASP A 30 43.91 -6.83 1.41
N LYS A 31 44.46 -5.68 0.97
CA LYS A 31 44.29 -4.40 1.66
C LYS A 31 42.81 -3.95 1.73
N TYR A 32 42.07 -4.21 0.67
CA TYR A 32 40.66 -3.91 0.61
C TYR A 32 39.81 -4.83 1.54
N VAL A 33 40.21 -6.09 1.67
CA VAL A 33 39.60 -7.06 2.61
C VAL A 33 39.91 -6.69 4.06
N GLU A 34 41.16 -6.27 4.36
CA GLU A 34 41.54 -5.77 5.70
C GLU A 34 40.77 -4.49 6.08
N GLU A 35 40.59 -3.55 5.16
CA GLU A 35 39.79 -2.35 5.39
C GLU A 35 38.30 -2.69 5.65
N LYS A 36 37.76 -3.72 4.97
CA LYS A 36 36.41 -4.24 5.19
C LYS A 36 36.24 -4.93 6.56
N GLN A 37 37.28 -5.59 7.05
CA GLN A 37 37.24 -6.27 8.35
C GLN A 37 37.32 -5.31 9.53
N ASN A 38 37.60 -4.01 9.27
CA ASN A 38 37.61 -2.98 10.31
C ASN A 38 36.55 -1.90 10.05
N PRO A 39 35.27 -2.19 10.32
CA PRO A 39 34.16 -1.28 10.06
C PRO A 39 34.29 0.07 10.77
N GLN A 40 35.05 0.14 11.86
CA GLN A 40 35.22 1.36 12.68
C GLN A 40 35.92 2.49 11.93
N ASN A 41 36.72 2.21 10.90
CA ASN A 41 37.42 3.23 10.13
C ASN A 41 36.54 3.91 9.04
N TYR A 42 35.38 3.33 8.70
CA TYR A 42 34.42 3.88 7.75
C TYR A 42 33.25 4.64 8.40
N TYR A 43 33.11 4.53 9.72
CA TYR A 43 32.04 5.17 10.49
C TYR A 43 32.33 6.62 10.89
N SER A 44 33.11 7.36 10.13
CA SER A 44 33.23 8.80 10.36
C SER A 44 32.14 9.58 9.64
N GLY A 45 30.94 9.56 10.18
CA GLY A 45 30.19 10.81 10.19
C GLY A 45 28.99 11.02 9.28
N ASN A 46 28.45 10.06 8.53
CA ASN A 46 27.13 10.32 7.92
C ASN A 46 26.28 9.04 7.76
N ASP A 47 25.41 8.79 8.74
CA ASP A 47 24.33 7.80 8.64
C ASP A 47 23.23 8.22 7.62
N THR A 48 23.63 8.91 6.56
CA THR A 48 22.71 9.41 5.55
C THR A 48 23.23 9.17 4.14
N THR A 49 22.35 8.67 3.27
CA THR A 49 22.59 8.52 1.84
C THR A 49 21.69 9.45 1.04
N ASN A 50 22.23 10.09 0.02
CA ASN A 50 21.46 10.88 -0.92
C ASN A 50 20.91 9.97 -2.03
N ILE A 51 19.59 9.90 -2.14
CA ILE A 51 18.88 9.22 -3.22
C ILE A 51 18.34 10.28 -4.17
N TYR A 52 18.64 10.15 -5.45
CA TYR A 52 18.17 11.05 -6.48
C TYR A 52 16.93 10.45 -7.17
N VAL A 53 15.83 11.17 -7.18
CA VAL A 53 14.57 10.79 -7.82
C VAL A 53 14.05 11.93 -8.69
N ASP A 54 13.18 11.63 -9.64
CA ASP A 54 12.42 12.66 -10.35
C ASP A 54 11.21 13.14 -9.56
N GLU A 55 10.54 14.16 -10.09
CA GLU A 55 9.37 14.76 -9.46
C GLU A 55 8.19 13.78 -9.38
N GLU A 56 8.01 12.92 -10.39
CA GLU A 56 6.93 11.94 -10.45
C GLU A 56 7.12 10.88 -9.36
N MET A 57 8.32 10.32 -9.23
CA MET A 57 8.66 9.35 -8.19
C MET A 57 8.50 9.96 -6.80
N CYS A 58 8.93 11.20 -6.62
CA CYS A 58 8.77 11.92 -5.36
C CYS A 58 7.29 12.07 -4.96
N LYS A 59 6.42 12.41 -5.93
CA LYS A 59 4.97 12.51 -5.71
C LYS A 59 4.36 11.15 -5.36
N LYS A 60 4.74 10.08 -6.04
CA LYS A 60 4.27 8.72 -5.74
C LYS A 60 4.66 8.30 -4.31
N LEU A 61 5.92 8.54 -3.92
CA LEU A 61 6.38 8.27 -2.55
C LEU A 61 5.58 9.07 -1.50
N ASP A 62 5.26 10.34 -1.77
CA ASP A 62 4.47 11.16 -0.86
C ASP A 62 3.02 10.71 -0.78
N GLN A 63 2.40 10.38 -1.90
CA GLN A 63 1.02 9.93 -1.96
C GLN A 63 0.84 8.63 -1.18
N ASP A 64 1.67 7.61 -1.44
CA ASP A 64 1.59 6.34 -0.71
C ASP A 64 2.00 6.50 0.76
N ALA A 65 2.97 7.36 1.09
CA ALA A 65 3.30 7.64 2.48
C ALA A 65 2.11 8.21 3.27
N VAL A 66 1.34 9.11 2.66
CA VAL A 66 0.11 9.65 3.28
C VAL A 66 -0.97 8.58 3.35
N GLU A 67 -1.20 7.85 2.25
CA GLU A 67 -2.22 6.82 2.13
C GLU A 67 -2.03 5.69 3.16
N PHE A 68 -0.80 5.23 3.34
CA PHE A 68 -0.47 4.18 4.32
C PHE A 68 -0.16 4.71 5.74
N GLY A 69 -0.47 5.99 6.00
CA GLY A 69 -0.39 6.58 7.34
C GLY A 69 1.02 6.96 7.81
N PHE A 70 2.03 6.98 6.92
CA PHE A 70 3.36 7.49 7.23
C PHE A 70 3.38 9.02 7.17
N VAL A 71 2.82 9.66 8.20
CA VAL A 71 2.69 11.11 8.30
C VAL A 71 3.38 11.66 9.55
N ARG A 72 3.85 12.92 9.48
CA ARG A 72 4.37 13.67 10.62
C ARG A 72 3.34 14.69 11.06
N ASN A 73 3.04 14.70 12.34
CA ASN A 73 2.24 15.75 12.95
C ASN A 73 3.16 16.95 13.26
N LYS A 74 3.12 18.00 12.45
CA LYS A 74 3.71 19.28 12.79
C LYS A 74 2.60 20.19 13.31
N ASN A 75 2.68 20.58 14.59
CA ASN A 75 1.88 21.63 15.22
C ASN A 75 0.37 21.64 14.89
N GLY A 76 -0.27 20.47 14.91
CA GLY A 76 -1.73 20.34 14.92
C GLY A 76 -2.45 20.42 13.56
N ASN A 77 -1.84 20.88 12.46
CA ASN A 77 -2.63 21.25 11.28
C ASN A 77 -2.18 20.73 9.91
N ALA A 78 -1.11 20.00 9.74
CA ALA A 78 -0.81 19.44 8.41
C ALA A 78 -0.14 18.06 8.53
N HIS A 79 -0.77 17.06 7.97
CA HIS A 79 -0.18 15.73 7.79
C HIS A 79 0.86 15.79 6.65
N SER A 80 2.12 16.14 6.97
CA SER A 80 3.19 16.06 5.99
C SER A 80 3.69 14.63 5.84
N PRO A 81 4.00 14.14 4.62
CA PRO A 81 4.48 12.79 4.40
C PRO A 81 5.82 12.55 5.11
N ASN A 82 5.95 11.39 5.75
CA ASN A 82 7.19 10.91 6.36
C ASN A 82 7.92 9.96 5.40
N ARG A 83 8.49 10.51 4.32
CA ARG A 83 9.19 9.73 3.28
C ARG A 83 10.24 8.78 3.83
N ASN A 84 11.05 9.20 4.81
CA ASN A 84 12.10 8.35 5.36
C ASN A 84 11.54 7.09 6.03
N ALA A 85 10.47 7.22 6.82
CA ALA A 85 9.83 6.07 7.43
C ALA A 85 9.19 5.15 6.36
N PHE A 86 8.56 5.74 5.34
CA PHE A 86 7.96 4.98 4.25
C PHE A 86 9.01 4.24 3.41
N ILE A 87 10.10 4.91 3.02
CA ILE A 87 11.22 4.28 2.32
C ILE A 87 11.84 3.15 3.17
N SER A 88 12.02 3.37 4.46
CA SER A 88 12.50 2.32 5.37
C SER A 88 11.57 1.11 5.37
N ALA A 89 10.25 1.32 5.34
CA ALA A 89 9.27 0.23 5.26
C ALA A 89 9.35 -0.51 3.91
N ILE A 90 9.52 0.19 2.79
CA ILE A 90 9.77 -0.44 1.48
C ILE A 90 11.05 -1.28 1.55
N MET A 91 12.15 -0.72 2.03
CA MET A 91 13.42 -1.45 2.18
C MET A 91 13.21 -2.72 2.99
N THR A 92 12.69 -2.61 4.21
CA THR A 92 12.56 -3.73 5.14
C THR A 92 11.66 -4.86 4.60
N ASN A 93 10.64 -4.53 3.84
CA ASN A 93 9.62 -5.50 3.46
C ASN A 93 9.71 -5.96 2.01
N TYR A 94 10.36 -5.21 1.11
CA TYR A 94 10.41 -5.50 -0.33
C TYR A 94 11.81 -5.82 -0.84
N TYR A 95 12.87 -5.52 -0.10
CA TYR A 95 14.26 -5.70 -0.54
C TYR A 95 14.56 -7.11 -1.05
N ASP A 96 14.19 -8.15 -0.30
CA ASP A 96 14.44 -9.53 -0.68
C ASP A 96 13.68 -9.93 -1.94
N GLU A 97 12.41 -9.52 -2.05
CA GLU A 97 11.56 -9.77 -3.22
C GLU A 97 12.14 -9.07 -4.46
N PHE A 98 12.56 -7.82 -4.32
CA PHE A 98 13.21 -7.07 -5.40
C PHE A 98 14.52 -7.73 -5.86
N ASN A 99 15.34 -8.24 -4.93
CA ASN A 99 16.56 -8.96 -5.30
C ASN A 99 16.27 -10.24 -6.08
N VAL A 100 15.24 -10.99 -5.70
CA VAL A 100 14.81 -12.18 -6.43
C VAL A 100 14.33 -11.80 -7.84
N GLU A 101 13.57 -10.71 -8.00
CA GLU A 101 13.13 -10.22 -9.31
C GLU A 101 14.34 -9.83 -10.19
N GLU A 102 15.32 -9.11 -9.63
CA GLU A 102 16.53 -8.72 -10.36
C GLU A 102 17.38 -9.94 -10.78
N GLU A 103 17.52 -10.93 -9.90
CA GLU A 103 18.22 -12.17 -10.24
C GLU A 103 17.48 -12.97 -11.32
N GLN A 104 16.16 -13.04 -11.27
CA GLN A 104 15.35 -13.66 -12.33
C GLN A 104 15.54 -12.95 -13.67
N LYS A 105 15.53 -11.62 -13.72
CA LYS A 105 15.80 -10.83 -14.94
C LYS A 105 17.19 -11.15 -15.48
N LYS A 106 18.19 -11.20 -14.60
CA LYS A 106 19.57 -11.55 -14.98
C LYS A 106 19.63 -12.96 -15.56
N ASN A 107 18.97 -13.94 -14.95
CA ASN A 107 18.94 -15.32 -15.42
C ASN A 107 18.30 -15.44 -16.81
N VAL A 108 17.22 -14.72 -17.08
CA VAL A 108 16.61 -14.66 -18.42
C VAL A 108 17.61 -14.12 -19.46
N ILE A 109 18.38 -13.08 -19.13
CA ILE A 109 19.42 -12.55 -20.01
C ILE A 109 20.52 -13.59 -20.22
N VAL A 110 20.99 -14.25 -19.16
CA VAL A 110 22.02 -15.31 -19.21
C VAL A 110 21.57 -16.43 -20.12
N ASP A 111 20.35 -16.94 -19.95
CA ASP A 111 19.79 -18.04 -20.74
C ASP A 111 19.64 -17.63 -22.22
N THR A 112 19.18 -16.42 -22.47
CA THR A 112 19.08 -15.88 -23.84
C THR A 112 20.46 -15.79 -24.51
N LEU A 113 21.48 -15.33 -23.79
CA LEU A 113 22.84 -15.26 -24.28
C LEU A 113 23.42 -16.65 -24.58
N LYS A 114 23.21 -17.65 -23.70
CA LYS A 114 23.66 -19.02 -23.87
C LYS A 114 22.99 -19.68 -25.09
N GLN A 115 21.69 -19.45 -25.30
CA GLN A 115 20.96 -19.99 -26.44
C GLN A 115 21.45 -19.42 -27.77
N ASN A 116 21.77 -18.12 -27.83
CA ASN A 116 22.14 -17.44 -29.08
C ASN A 116 23.66 -17.44 -29.34
N ILE A 117 24.47 -17.61 -28.32
CA ILE A 117 25.94 -17.61 -28.41
C ILE A 117 26.51 -18.81 -27.62
N PRO A 118 26.37 -20.04 -28.14
CA PRO A 118 26.75 -21.27 -27.40
C PRO A 118 28.23 -21.38 -27.01
N LEU A 119 29.11 -20.58 -27.64
CA LEU A 119 30.54 -20.57 -27.35
C LEU A 119 30.92 -19.68 -26.15
N LEU A 120 29.98 -18.92 -25.57
CA LEU A 120 30.25 -18.11 -24.39
C LEU A 120 30.44 -19.01 -23.16
N LYS A 121 31.58 -18.82 -22.46
CA LYS A 121 31.80 -19.46 -21.15
C LYS A 121 30.88 -18.84 -20.09
N ASP A 122 30.47 -19.62 -19.08
CA ASP A 122 29.54 -19.18 -18.03
C ASP A 122 29.96 -17.88 -17.31
N VAL A 123 31.25 -17.71 -17.02
CA VAL A 123 31.79 -16.49 -16.40
C VAL A 123 31.59 -15.26 -17.31
N SER A 124 31.85 -15.41 -18.61
CA SER A 124 31.66 -14.32 -19.59
C SER A 124 30.18 -13.97 -19.78
N THR A 125 29.31 -14.98 -19.79
CA THR A 125 27.85 -14.80 -19.91
C THR A 125 27.28 -14.03 -18.74
N ASN A 126 27.64 -14.40 -17.52
CA ASN A 126 27.21 -13.70 -16.31
C ASN A 126 27.71 -12.24 -16.27
N ARG A 127 28.95 -12.01 -16.72
CA ARG A 127 29.53 -10.64 -16.80
C ARG A 127 28.77 -9.78 -17.82
N ILE A 128 28.52 -10.30 -19.01
CA ILE A 128 27.76 -9.62 -20.06
C ILE A 128 26.33 -9.32 -19.56
N ALA A 129 25.66 -10.29 -18.94
CA ALA A 129 24.33 -10.08 -18.38
C ALA A 129 24.33 -8.95 -17.33
N SER A 130 25.31 -8.91 -16.42
CA SER A 130 25.45 -7.83 -15.45
C SER A 130 25.71 -6.46 -16.10
N CYS A 131 26.49 -6.42 -17.18
CA CYS A 131 26.70 -5.17 -17.94
C CYS A 131 25.43 -4.70 -18.66
N ILE A 132 24.65 -5.62 -19.22
CA ILE A 132 23.35 -5.31 -19.84
C ILE A 132 22.40 -4.74 -18.80
N MET A 133 22.27 -5.39 -17.63
CA MET A 133 21.42 -4.90 -16.52
C MET A 133 21.82 -3.47 -16.11
N ALA A 134 23.11 -3.24 -15.88
CA ALA A 134 23.63 -1.91 -15.52
C ALA A 134 23.37 -0.87 -16.62
N GLY A 135 23.47 -1.26 -17.90
CA GLY A 135 23.14 -0.38 -19.04
C GLY A 135 21.66 -0.03 -19.10
N MET A 136 20.78 -0.97 -18.79
CA MET A 136 19.31 -0.73 -18.71
C MET A 136 18.99 0.26 -17.59
N ASP A 137 19.60 0.11 -16.41
CA ASP A 137 19.43 1.03 -15.29
C ASP A 137 19.93 2.44 -15.63
N THR A 138 21.07 2.54 -16.32
CA THR A 138 21.63 3.83 -16.77
C THR A 138 20.67 4.53 -17.75
N LEU A 139 20.10 3.81 -18.71
CA LEU A 139 19.12 4.38 -19.66
C LEU A 139 17.84 4.83 -18.96
N ALA A 140 17.40 4.10 -17.93
CA ALA A 140 16.29 4.54 -17.10
C ALA A 140 16.63 5.82 -16.32
N SER A 141 17.86 5.95 -15.84
CA SER A 141 18.34 7.10 -15.07
C SER A 141 18.62 8.34 -15.92
N GLU A 142 18.90 8.20 -17.22
CA GLU A 142 19.11 9.35 -18.13
C GLU A 142 17.86 10.23 -18.26
N LYS A 143 16.65 9.64 -18.20
CA LYS A 143 15.40 10.37 -18.15
C LYS A 143 15.26 11.26 -16.90
N ILE A 144 16.00 10.95 -15.83
CA ILE A 144 15.96 11.65 -14.53
C ILE A 144 16.82 12.91 -14.53
N ARG A 145 17.73 13.09 -15.48
CA ARG A 145 18.79 14.13 -15.43
C ARG A 145 18.26 15.57 -15.39
N ASN A 146 17.01 15.83 -15.78
CA ASN A 146 16.52 17.21 -15.95
C ASN A 146 15.85 17.85 -14.72
N LYS A 147 15.41 17.09 -13.70
CA LYS A 147 14.87 17.63 -12.42
C LYS A 147 15.09 16.63 -11.28
N LYS A 148 16.27 16.64 -10.68
CA LYS A 148 16.59 15.74 -9.56
C LYS A 148 16.15 16.32 -8.23
N ILE A 149 15.27 15.59 -7.53
CA ILE A 149 14.97 15.82 -6.12
C ILE A 149 15.89 14.92 -5.29
N ILE A 150 16.50 15.50 -4.26
CA ILE A 150 17.40 14.76 -3.36
C ILE A 150 16.60 14.35 -2.12
N ILE A 151 16.50 13.05 -1.89
CA ILE A 151 15.97 12.47 -0.66
C ILE A 151 17.17 12.04 0.20
N LYS A 152 17.29 12.63 1.40
CA LYS A 152 18.30 12.22 2.39
C LYS A 152 17.72 11.06 3.21
N LEU A 153 18.09 9.84 2.86
CA LEU A 153 17.73 8.65 3.61
C LEU A 153 18.65 8.51 4.83
N LYS A 154 18.06 8.35 6.01
CA LYS A 154 18.79 8.09 7.25
C LYS A 154 18.83 6.59 7.54
N LYS A 155 19.99 6.11 8.02
CA LYS A 155 20.12 4.81 8.66
C LYS A 155 19.31 4.82 9.96
N THR A 156 18.54 3.78 10.19
CA THR A 156 17.69 3.59 11.38
C THR A 156 17.73 2.14 11.80
N ASN A 157 17.38 1.81 13.03
CA ASN A 157 17.31 0.42 13.49
C ASN A 157 16.38 -0.47 12.63
N MET A 158 15.43 0.12 11.92
CA MET A 158 14.52 -0.64 11.04
C MET A 158 15.13 -1.02 9.69
N ASN A 159 16.08 -0.23 9.18
CA ASN A 159 16.67 -0.43 7.85
C ASN A 159 18.17 -0.69 7.88
N GLU A 160 18.77 -0.85 9.07
CA GLU A 160 20.22 -0.93 9.26
C GLU A 160 20.87 -2.02 8.43
N ASP A 161 20.40 -3.26 8.58
CA ASP A 161 20.99 -4.42 7.88
C ASP A 161 20.94 -4.25 6.35
N ILE A 162 19.82 -3.77 5.83
CA ILE A 162 19.61 -3.59 4.39
C ILE A 162 20.39 -2.36 3.89
N TYR A 163 20.40 -1.29 4.68
CA TYR A 163 21.18 -0.10 4.38
C TYR A 163 22.65 -0.47 4.24
N ASP A 164 23.19 -1.25 5.17
CA ASP A 164 24.57 -1.70 5.18
C ASP A 164 24.83 -2.69 4.03
N ASP A 165 23.92 -3.60 3.74
CA ASP A 165 24.05 -4.51 2.61
C ASP A 165 24.13 -3.76 1.28
N ILE A 166 23.29 -2.77 1.05
CA ILE A 166 23.33 -1.93 -0.17
C ILE A 166 24.61 -1.11 -0.24
N GLN A 167 24.99 -0.46 0.87
CA GLN A 167 26.15 0.44 0.92
C GLN A 167 27.47 -0.31 0.80
N TYR A 168 27.61 -1.41 1.53
CA TYR A 168 28.89 -2.10 1.67
C TYR A 168 28.99 -3.36 0.82
N ASN A 169 27.98 -4.22 0.82
CA ASN A 169 28.08 -5.48 0.08
C ASN A 169 27.80 -5.30 -1.41
N LYS A 170 26.71 -4.66 -1.78
CA LYS A 170 26.34 -4.52 -3.20
C LYS A 170 27.18 -3.47 -3.91
N PHE A 171 27.38 -2.32 -3.29
CA PHE A 171 28.11 -1.23 -3.90
C PHE A 171 29.62 -1.52 -3.99
N PHE A 172 30.25 -1.92 -2.89
CA PHE A 172 31.68 -2.21 -2.91
C PHE A 172 32.06 -3.49 -3.65
N ASN A 173 31.16 -4.48 -3.75
CA ASN A 173 31.37 -5.65 -4.59
C ASN A 173 31.04 -5.42 -6.06
N ASN A 174 30.80 -4.18 -6.46
CA ASN A 174 30.42 -3.77 -7.82
C ASN A 174 29.19 -4.53 -8.38
N SER A 175 28.29 -4.98 -7.49
CA SER A 175 27.04 -5.60 -7.90
C SER A 175 26.03 -4.57 -8.40
N ILE A 176 26.21 -3.30 -8.01
CA ILE A 176 25.42 -2.15 -8.46
C ILE A 176 26.35 -1.00 -8.89
N SER A 177 25.95 -0.27 -9.91
CA SER A 177 26.71 0.86 -10.46
C SER A 177 26.60 2.13 -9.60
N SER A 178 25.43 2.33 -8.97
CA SER A 178 25.11 3.48 -8.14
C SER A 178 24.09 3.09 -7.07
N ILE A 179 24.35 3.51 -5.85
CA ILE A 179 23.43 3.32 -4.73
C ILE A 179 22.07 4.00 -5.02
N SER A 180 22.12 5.21 -5.58
CA SER A 180 20.91 5.97 -5.91
C SER A 180 20.10 5.30 -7.02
N GLU A 181 20.76 4.77 -8.05
CA GLU A 181 20.10 4.02 -9.13
C GLU A 181 19.45 2.74 -8.62
N PHE A 182 20.12 2.02 -7.72
CA PHE A 182 19.55 0.83 -7.09
C PHE A 182 18.25 1.14 -6.34
N TYR A 183 18.24 2.18 -5.50
CA TYR A 183 17.02 2.61 -4.82
C TYR A 183 15.92 3.03 -5.79
N TYR A 184 16.29 3.76 -6.84
CA TYR A 184 15.34 4.19 -7.85
C TYR A 184 14.70 3.01 -8.58
N SER A 185 15.49 2.01 -9.00
CA SER A 185 15.00 0.78 -9.63
C SER A 185 14.07 -0.01 -8.69
N MET A 186 14.42 -0.09 -7.40
CA MET A 186 13.57 -0.72 -6.39
C MET A 186 12.24 0.03 -6.25
N PHE A 187 12.24 1.37 -6.22
CA PHE A 187 11.01 2.16 -6.18
C PHE A 187 10.20 1.99 -7.46
N GLN A 188 10.83 1.98 -8.64
CA GLN A 188 10.14 1.72 -9.90
C GLN A 188 9.46 0.35 -9.91
N SER A 189 10.13 -0.70 -9.43
CA SER A 189 9.54 -2.03 -9.32
C SER A 189 8.36 -2.04 -8.35
N PHE A 190 8.53 -1.46 -7.16
CA PHE A 190 7.46 -1.33 -6.16
C PHE A 190 6.23 -0.59 -6.70
N PHE A 191 6.40 0.53 -7.40
CA PHE A 191 5.29 1.33 -7.95
C PHE A 191 4.66 0.75 -9.24
N LYS A 192 5.24 -0.29 -9.84
CA LYS A 192 4.56 -1.08 -10.88
C LYS A 192 3.48 -1.99 -10.29
N LEU A 193 3.60 -2.33 -9.02
CA LEU A 193 2.61 -3.14 -8.34
C LEU A 193 1.32 -2.33 -8.10
N PRO A 194 0.14 -2.94 -8.23
CA PRO A 194 -1.11 -2.30 -7.84
C PRO A 194 -1.12 -2.01 -6.33
N GLN A 195 -1.89 -1.00 -5.93
CA GLN A 195 -1.90 -0.47 -4.57
C GLN A 195 -2.15 -1.54 -3.51
N TYR A 196 -3.05 -2.48 -3.74
CA TYR A 196 -3.36 -3.55 -2.79
C TYR A 196 -2.17 -4.50 -2.54
N LEU A 197 -1.29 -4.73 -3.54
CA LEU A 197 -0.05 -5.49 -3.33
C LEU A 197 1.00 -4.66 -2.60
N ARG A 198 1.12 -3.37 -2.91
CA ARG A 198 2.00 -2.46 -2.16
C ARG A 198 1.59 -2.39 -0.68
N GLU A 199 0.28 -2.36 -0.39
CA GLU A 199 -0.26 -2.45 0.97
C GLU A 199 0.18 -3.73 1.69
N GLN A 200 0.11 -4.90 1.01
CA GLN A 200 0.55 -6.17 1.58
C GLN A 200 2.05 -6.19 1.89
N ILE A 201 2.85 -5.56 1.06
CA ILE A 201 4.30 -5.40 1.28
C ILE A 201 4.55 -4.51 2.50
N ILE A 202 3.96 -3.31 2.51
CA ILE A 202 4.19 -2.34 3.59
C ILE A 202 3.75 -2.88 4.95
N PHE A 203 2.64 -3.62 5.01
CA PHE A 203 2.11 -4.20 6.23
C PHE A 203 2.35 -5.71 6.33
N LYS A 204 3.44 -6.24 5.75
CA LYS A 204 3.77 -7.67 5.63
C LYS A 204 3.58 -8.46 6.94
N LYS A 205 4.06 -7.92 8.06
CA LYS A 205 3.89 -8.54 9.38
C LYS A 205 2.41 -8.64 9.78
N LYS A 206 1.64 -7.57 9.60
CA LYS A 206 0.20 -7.51 9.92
C LYS A 206 -0.59 -8.53 9.12
N PHE A 207 -0.32 -8.63 7.81
CA PHE A 207 -0.93 -9.65 6.95
C PHE A 207 -0.57 -11.07 7.38
N LYS A 208 0.69 -11.32 7.73
CA LYS A 208 1.14 -12.61 8.24
C LYS A 208 0.43 -13.00 9.54
N ASP A 209 0.34 -12.07 10.49
CA ASP A 209 -0.32 -12.31 11.78
C ASP A 209 -1.82 -12.56 11.58
N LEU A 210 -2.51 -11.79 10.74
CA LEU A 210 -3.93 -11.98 10.44
C LEU A 210 -4.20 -13.33 9.75
N ARG A 211 -3.41 -13.71 8.73
CA ARG A 211 -3.54 -15.02 8.06
C ARG A 211 -3.39 -16.17 9.04
N LYS A 212 -2.40 -16.10 9.94
CA LYS A 212 -2.21 -17.08 10.99
C LYS A 212 -3.46 -17.24 11.86
N TYR A 213 -4.04 -16.16 12.35
CA TYR A 213 -5.23 -16.24 13.21
C TYR A 213 -6.49 -16.70 12.46
N ILE A 214 -6.59 -16.39 11.16
CA ILE A 214 -7.65 -16.92 10.28
C ILE A 214 -7.52 -18.44 10.15
N GLU A 215 -6.32 -18.94 9.83
CA GLU A 215 -6.04 -20.38 9.69
C GLU A 215 -6.28 -21.14 10.99
N GLU A 216 -5.92 -20.55 12.13
CA GLU A 216 -6.12 -21.15 13.46
C GLU A 216 -7.57 -21.01 13.97
N GLY A 217 -8.45 -20.26 13.30
CA GLY A 217 -9.83 -20.00 13.72
C GLY A 217 -9.93 -19.32 15.09
N LYS A 218 -9.03 -18.37 15.37
CA LYS A 218 -8.92 -17.75 16.71
C LYS A 218 -9.42 -16.32 16.74
N THR A 219 -10.19 -16.02 17.77
CA THR A 219 -10.62 -14.65 18.12
C THR A 219 -9.44 -13.80 18.56
N ILE A 220 -9.37 -12.57 18.10
CA ILE A 220 -8.29 -11.61 18.36
C ILE A 220 -8.79 -10.31 18.99
N HIS A 221 -7.90 -9.66 19.69
CA HIS A 221 -8.04 -8.25 20.08
C HIS A 221 -7.17 -7.38 19.18
N MET A 222 -7.78 -6.40 18.52
CA MET A 222 -7.10 -5.43 17.66
C MET A 222 -7.63 -4.02 17.90
N LYS A 223 -6.82 -3.01 17.58
CA LYS A 223 -7.26 -1.61 17.51
C LYS A 223 -7.56 -1.24 16.08
N TYR A 224 -8.52 -0.35 15.86
CA TYR A 224 -8.85 0.16 14.54
C TYR A 224 -8.73 1.69 14.54
N LYS A 225 -7.94 2.24 13.59
CA LYS A 225 -7.63 3.68 13.52
C LYS A 225 -7.06 4.19 14.86
N LYS A 226 -7.65 5.28 15.35
CA LYS A 226 -7.26 5.93 16.61
C LYS A 226 -8.13 5.49 17.80
N ASP A 227 -8.83 4.36 17.70
CA ASP A 227 -9.64 3.86 18.79
C ASP A 227 -8.80 3.67 20.05
N LYS A 228 -9.34 4.11 21.18
CA LYS A 228 -8.69 3.90 22.49
C LYS A 228 -8.80 2.44 22.91
N ASN A 229 -9.91 1.82 22.65
CA ASN A 229 -10.27 0.47 23.08
C ASN A 229 -9.92 -0.59 22.03
N TYR A 230 -9.61 -1.79 22.50
CA TYR A 230 -9.47 -2.95 21.64
C TYR A 230 -10.84 -3.47 21.25
N ARG A 231 -10.94 -3.93 19.99
CA ARG A 231 -12.10 -4.63 19.45
C ARG A 231 -11.90 -6.13 19.57
N ASN A 232 -12.92 -6.85 19.93
CA ASN A 232 -12.92 -8.32 20.02
C ASN A 232 -13.49 -8.89 18.71
N VAL A 233 -12.65 -9.51 17.91
CA VAL A 233 -12.93 -9.83 16.51
C VAL A 233 -12.58 -11.28 16.21
N PHE A 234 -13.48 -12.01 15.53
CA PHE A 234 -13.17 -13.27 14.88
C PHE A 234 -12.81 -12.99 13.41
N PRO A 235 -11.51 -13.06 13.03
CA PRO A 235 -11.08 -12.83 11.67
C PRO A 235 -11.51 -14.01 10.78
N TYR A 236 -12.14 -13.70 9.64
CA TYR A 236 -12.67 -14.72 8.74
C TYR A 236 -11.84 -14.87 7.47
N LYS A 237 -11.67 -13.77 6.74
CA LYS A 237 -10.96 -13.77 5.46
C LYS A 237 -10.37 -12.40 5.12
N ILE A 238 -9.23 -12.41 4.44
CA ILE A 238 -8.67 -11.20 3.83
C ILE A 238 -9.13 -11.17 2.38
N VAL A 239 -9.74 -10.07 1.96
CA VAL A 239 -10.28 -9.86 0.61
C VAL A 239 -9.80 -8.54 0.04
N GLN A 240 -9.74 -8.46 -1.29
CA GLN A 240 -9.42 -7.24 -2.01
C GLN A 240 -10.71 -6.60 -2.53
N SER A 241 -10.87 -5.29 -2.36
CA SER A 241 -11.83 -4.50 -3.12
C SER A 241 -11.16 -3.99 -4.39
N VAL A 242 -11.70 -4.39 -5.54
CA VAL A 242 -11.18 -3.97 -6.86
C VAL A 242 -11.44 -2.48 -7.06
N GLU A 243 -12.62 -1.99 -6.64
CA GLU A 243 -13.04 -0.60 -6.81
C GLU A 243 -12.22 0.37 -5.96
N GLU A 244 -11.81 -0.04 -4.78
CA GLU A 244 -11.09 0.82 -3.83
C GLU A 244 -9.60 0.54 -3.79
N SER A 245 -9.12 -0.52 -4.46
CA SER A 245 -7.71 -0.94 -4.50
C SER A 245 -7.08 -1.19 -3.13
N HIS A 246 -7.90 -1.54 -2.12
CA HIS A 246 -7.48 -1.83 -0.75
C HIS A 246 -7.78 -3.27 -0.34
N ASN A 247 -7.06 -3.74 0.68
CA ASN A 247 -7.34 -5.02 1.31
C ASN A 247 -8.24 -4.82 2.55
N TYR A 248 -9.20 -5.72 2.72
CA TYR A 248 -10.14 -5.73 3.81
C TYR A 248 -10.07 -7.04 4.59
N LEU A 249 -10.20 -6.95 5.90
CA LEU A 249 -10.45 -8.08 6.78
C LEU A 249 -11.96 -8.23 6.97
N LEU A 250 -12.55 -9.27 6.37
CA LEU A 250 -13.90 -9.71 6.70
C LEU A 250 -13.86 -10.47 8.02
N CYS A 251 -14.74 -10.11 8.95
CA CYS A 251 -14.72 -10.65 10.30
C CYS A 251 -16.08 -10.50 10.98
N VAL A 252 -16.24 -11.16 12.12
CA VAL A 252 -17.35 -10.90 13.06
C VAL A 252 -16.79 -10.18 14.29
N GLU A 253 -17.37 -9.07 14.66
CA GLU A 253 -17.05 -8.32 15.88
C GLU A 253 -18.08 -8.60 16.96
N LYS A 254 -17.61 -8.82 18.20
CA LYS A 254 -18.43 -8.86 19.40
C LYS A 254 -18.39 -7.50 20.06
N THR A 255 -19.51 -6.81 20.10
CA THR A 255 -19.64 -5.43 20.57
C THR A 255 -20.92 -5.19 21.34
N GLU A 256 -21.00 -4.09 22.06
CA GLU A 256 -22.23 -3.66 22.72
C GLU A 256 -23.19 -3.05 21.69
N ASP A 257 -24.47 -3.41 21.79
CA ASP A 257 -25.52 -2.86 20.94
C ASP A 257 -25.73 -1.38 21.24
N ARG A 258 -25.53 -0.53 20.22
CA ARG A 258 -25.70 0.92 20.35
C ARG A 258 -27.14 1.35 20.68
N ASN A 259 -28.12 0.54 20.28
CA ASN A 259 -29.53 0.83 20.49
C ASN A 259 -30.03 0.31 21.85
N ASN A 260 -29.36 -0.69 22.42
CA ASN A 260 -29.69 -1.32 23.69
C ASN A 260 -28.42 -1.48 24.55
N PRO A 261 -27.95 -0.42 25.25
CA PRO A 261 -26.78 -0.48 26.10
C PRO A 261 -26.82 -1.63 27.11
N GLY A 262 -25.71 -2.35 27.25
CA GLY A 262 -25.58 -3.55 28.07
C GLY A 262 -25.91 -4.86 27.36
N ASN A 263 -26.51 -4.82 26.17
CA ASN A 263 -26.72 -6.01 25.34
C ASN A 263 -25.50 -6.24 24.43
N ILE A 264 -24.91 -7.42 24.50
CA ILE A 264 -23.76 -7.80 23.67
C ILE A 264 -24.25 -8.52 22.42
N ILE A 265 -23.88 -8.01 21.26
CA ILE A 265 -24.22 -8.56 19.96
C ILE A 265 -22.95 -8.95 19.17
N THR A 266 -23.13 -9.82 18.19
CA THR A 266 -22.12 -10.11 17.18
C THR A 266 -22.60 -9.62 15.82
N MET A 267 -21.71 -8.96 15.07
CA MET A 267 -22.06 -8.43 13.75
C MET A 267 -20.92 -8.65 12.74
N CYS A 268 -21.28 -8.88 11.49
CA CYS A 268 -20.34 -8.99 10.39
C CYS A 268 -19.78 -7.60 10.04
N ILE A 269 -18.45 -7.48 9.98
CA ILE A 269 -17.77 -6.21 9.70
C ILE A 269 -16.63 -6.44 8.70
N SER A 270 -16.36 -5.39 7.93
CA SER A 270 -15.21 -5.29 7.05
C SER A 270 -14.30 -4.18 7.55
N TYR A 271 -13.04 -4.52 7.82
CA TYR A 271 -12.02 -3.56 8.25
C TYR A 271 -10.93 -3.40 7.20
N ARG A 272 -10.70 -2.19 6.77
CA ARG A 272 -9.57 -1.85 5.92
C ARG A 272 -8.26 -2.13 6.68
N ILE A 273 -7.36 -2.96 6.11
CA ILE A 273 -6.22 -3.53 6.85
C ILE A 273 -5.19 -2.48 7.25
N ASP A 274 -4.96 -1.46 6.41
CA ASP A 274 -4.04 -0.37 6.72
C ASP A 274 -4.44 0.43 7.98
N ASN A 275 -5.75 0.46 8.29
CA ASN A 275 -6.30 1.10 9.48
C ASN A 275 -6.29 0.22 10.75
N ILE A 276 -5.94 -1.06 10.63
CA ILE A 276 -5.74 -1.94 11.79
C ILE A 276 -4.40 -1.59 12.44
N GLY A 277 -4.39 -1.44 13.76
CA GLY A 277 -3.18 -1.16 14.53
C GLY A 277 -2.17 -2.32 14.45
N ASP A 278 -0.89 -2.02 14.68
CA ASP A 278 0.19 -3.00 14.55
C ASP A 278 0.19 -4.06 15.65
N THR A 279 -0.53 -3.81 16.77
CA THR A 279 -0.64 -4.76 17.87
C THR A 279 -1.91 -5.58 17.73
N ILE A 280 -1.76 -6.84 17.33
CA ILE A 280 -2.82 -7.84 17.26
C ILE A 280 -2.51 -8.91 18.30
N LYS A 281 -3.46 -9.26 19.16
CA LYS A 281 -3.28 -10.23 20.26
C LYS A 281 -4.42 -11.25 20.26
N LEU A 282 -4.18 -12.44 20.80
CA LEU A 282 -5.26 -13.40 21.09
C LEU A 282 -6.26 -12.77 22.06
N SER A 283 -7.53 -13.03 21.82
CA SER A 283 -8.61 -12.61 22.72
C SER A 283 -8.66 -13.47 23.98
N ASN A 284 -8.90 -12.83 25.11
CA ASN A 284 -9.20 -13.50 26.38
C ASN A 284 -10.68 -13.93 26.48
N SER A 285 -11.51 -13.48 25.54
CA SER A 285 -12.95 -13.77 25.45
C SER A 285 -13.30 -14.31 24.07
N PRO A 286 -12.86 -15.54 23.72
CA PRO A 286 -13.12 -16.14 22.42
C PRO A 286 -14.62 -16.35 22.23
N PHE A 287 -15.06 -16.35 20.98
CA PHE A 287 -16.42 -16.69 20.58
C PHE A 287 -16.38 -17.37 19.21
N GLU A 288 -17.44 -18.09 18.90
CA GLU A 288 -17.59 -18.76 17.60
C GLU A 288 -18.53 -17.96 16.71
N ILE A 289 -18.37 -18.11 15.41
CA ILE A 289 -19.25 -17.52 14.40
C ILE A 289 -20.27 -18.54 13.91
N THR A 290 -21.49 -18.09 13.63
CA THR A 290 -22.57 -18.92 13.13
C THR A 290 -22.41 -19.22 11.63
N GLU A 291 -23.05 -20.29 11.15
CA GLU A 291 -23.06 -20.61 9.71
C GLU A 291 -23.75 -19.51 8.88
N ILE A 292 -24.75 -18.84 9.43
CA ILE A 292 -25.41 -17.68 8.79
C ILE A 292 -24.40 -16.53 8.60
N GLN A 293 -23.60 -16.24 9.63
CA GLN A 293 -22.56 -15.20 9.54
C GLN A 293 -21.46 -15.58 8.52
N LYS A 294 -21.04 -16.85 8.48
CA LYS A 294 -20.08 -17.32 7.48
C LYS A 294 -20.63 -17.13 6.06
N GLN A 295 -21.87 -17.55 5.82
CA GLN A 295 -22.51 -17.39 4.52
C GLN A 295 -22.63 -15.91 4.12
N ALA A 296 -23.05 -15.03 5.05
CA ALA A 296 -23.12 -13.59 4.80
C ALA A 296 -21.73 -12.98 4.46
N LEU A 297 -20.68 -13.43 5.16
CA LEU A 297 -19.30 -13.00 4.87
C LEU A 297 -18.80 -13.54 3.51
N ASP A 298 -19.14 -14.78 3.15
CA ASP A 298 -18.79 -15.36 1.85
C ASP A 298 -19.46 -14.61 0.69
N GLU A 299 -20.74 -14.26 0.82
CA GLU A 299 -21.45 -13.44 -0.15
C GLU A 299 -20.86 -12.02 -0.23
N SER A 300 -20.36 -11.49 0.88
CA SER A 300 -19.70 -10.17 0.92
C SER A 300 -18.41 -10.12 0.07
N ILE A 301 -17.74 -11.26 -0.15
CA ILE A 301 -16.53 -11.32 -0.99
C ILE A 301 -16.79 -10.81 -2.41
N SER A 302 -17.93 -11.18 -2.96
CA SER A 302 -18.31 -10.81 -4.34
C SER A 302 -19.16 -9.55 -4.41
N ASN A 303 -20.03 -9.32 -3.42
CA ASN A 303 -21.05 -8.26 -3.48
C ASN A 303 -20.60 -6.95 -2.83
N SER A 304 -19.84 -7.02 -1.72
CA SER A 304 -19.48 -5.83 -0.93
C SER A 304 -18.26 -6.05 -0.05
N PRO A 305 -17.07 -6.27 -0.64
CA PRO A 305 -15.87 -6.58 0.13
C PRO A 305 -15.46 -5.46 1.10
N SER A 306 -15.79 -4.21 0.79
CA SER A 306 -15.51 -3.05 1.66
C SER A 306 -16.52 -2.86 2.81
N SER A 307 -17.67 -3.58 2.78
CA SER A 307 -18.72 -3.48 3.80
C SER A 307 -19.46 -4.80 3.91
N ALA A 308 -19.24 -5.55 4.99
CA ALA A 308 -19.82 -6.88 5.17
C ALA A 308 -21.34 -6.85 5.27
N GLN A 309 -21.98 -7.85 4.63
CA GLN A 309 -23.40 -8.15 4.79
C GLN A 309 -23.67 -8.71 6.19
N GLN A 310 -24.85 -8.44 6.75
CA GLN A 310 -25.25 -8.99 8.04
C GLN A 310 -25.98 -10.34 7.89
N GLU A 311 -26.65 -10.54 6.76
CA GLU A 311 -27.46 -11.72 6.45
C GLU A 311 -27.18 -12.19 5.02
N PRO A 312 -27.30 -13.51 4.74
CA PRO A 312 -27.29 -14.01 3.38
C PRO A 312 -28.43 -13.41 2.54
N GLY A 313 -28.12 -13.12 1.26
CA GLY A 313 -29.09 -12.53 0.34
C GLY A 313 -29.46 -11.07 0.63
N GLU A 314 -28.72 -10.39 1.50
CA GLU A 314 -28.96 -8.98 1.85
C GLU A 314 -28.95 -8.10 0.59
N HIS A 315 -30.00 -7.31 0.42
CA HIS A 315 -30.13 -6.41 -0.73
C HIS A 315 -31.07 -5.24 -0.43
N ILE A 316 -30.97 -4.19 -1.24
CA ILE A 316 -31.95 -3.11 -1.28
C ILE A 316 -32.58 -2.97 -2.67
N LEU A 317 -33.79 -2.40 -2.70
CA LEU A 317 -34.44 -1.95 -3.93
C LEU A 317 -34.34 -0.42 -4.01
N VAL A 318 -33.81 0.08 -5.15
CA VAL A 318 -33.61 1.52 -5.37
C VAL A 318 -34.30 1.92 -6.66
N ALA A 319 -35.13 2.98 -6.59
CA ALA A 319 -35.69 3.63 -7.76
C ALA A 319 -34.80 4.81 -8.15
N LEU A 320 -34.31 4.83 -9.41
CA LEU A 320 -33.44 5.87 -9.94
C LEU A 320 -34.15 6.62 -11.08
N THR A 321 -34.04 7.95 -11.09
CA THR A 321 -34.39 8.77 -12.25
C THR A 321 -33.37 8.55 -13.38
N SER A 322 -33.62 9.07 -14.58
CA SER A 322 -32.64 9.03 -15.68
C SER A 322 -31.31 9.67 -15.31
N THR A 323 -31.31 10.77 -14.56
CA THR A 323 -30.11 11.39 -14.01
C THR A 323 -29.43 10.47 -12.98
N GLY A 324 -30.22 9.82 -12.10
CA GLY A 324 -29.71 8.85 -11.14
C GLY A 324 -29.03 7.65 -11.80
N VAL A 325 -29.54 7.18 -12.94
CA VAL A 325 -28.87 6.14 -13.74
C VAL A 325 -27.51 6.63 -14.27
N GLY A 326 -27.42 7.86 -14.76
CA GLY A 326 -26.14 8.45 -15.17
C GLY A 326 -25.11 8.58 -14.02
N LEU A 327 -25.58 8.80 -12.78
CA LEU A 327 -24.72 8.85 -11.61
C LEU A 327 -24.10 7.49 -11.24
N LEU A 328 -24.73 6.34 -11.62
CA LEU A 328 -24.13 5.02 -11.43
C LEU A 328 -22.81 4.87 -12.21
N ASP A 329 -22.67 5.55 -13.35
CA ASP A 329 -21.47 5.50 -14.18
C ASP A 329 -20.43 6.54 -13.76
N ALA A 330 -20.86 7.59 -13.05
CA ALA A 330 -19.99 8.69 -12.64
C ALA A 330 -19.37 8.51 -11.23
N ILE A 331 -20.05 7.80 -10.33
CA ILE A 331 -19.62 7.66 -8.93
C ILE A 331 -19.12 6.24 -8.67
N TYR A 332 -17.80 6.07 -8.55
CA TYR A 332 -17.16 4.76 -8.34
C TYR A 332 -16.87 4.44 -6.87
N THR A 333 -16.59 5.46 -6.06
CA THR A 333 -16.18 5.26 -4.67
C THR A 333 -17.28 4.63 -3.85
N PHE A 334 -17.00 3.52 -3.18
CA PHE A 334 -17.93 2.78 -2.34
C PHE A 334 -19.16 2.23 -3.09
N LYS A 335 -19.02 2.05 -4.41
CA LYS A 335 -20.07 1.52 -5.27
C LYS A 335 -20.32 0.04 -4.93
N PRO A 336 -21.58 -0.41 -4.75
CA PRO A 336 -21.89 -1.83 -4.68
C PRO A 336 -21.49 -2.53 -5.99
N THR A 337 -20.93 -3.73 -5.88
CA THR A 337 -20.40 -4.47 -7.04
C THR A 337 -21.49 -5.05 -7.91
N HIS A 338 -22.59 -5.49 -7.30
CA HIS A 338 -23.67 -6.19 -8.00
C HIS A 338 -24.96 -5.38 -7.98
N ILE A 339 -25.30 -4.75 -9.12
CA ILE A 339 -26.48 -3.89 -9.31
C ILE A 339 -27.21 -4.35 -10.57
N GLU A 340 -28.47 -4.79 -10.42
CA GLU A 340 -29.28 -5.30 -11.52
C GLU A 340 -30.53 -4.46 -11.75
N PRO A 341 -30.84 -4.02 -12.99
CA PRO A 341 -32.11 -3.41 -13.32
C PRO A 341 -33.23 -4.47 -13.28
N ILE A 342 -34.34 -4.18 -12.58
CA ILE A 342 -35.49 -5.09 -12.51
C ILE A 342 -36.59 -4.69 -13.49
N LYS A 343 -37.02 -3.40 -13.44
CA LYS A 343 -38.11 -2.88 -14.25
C LYS A 343 -38.13 -1.35 -14.24
N GLN A 344 -38.83 -0.79 -15.21
CA GLN A 344 -39.14 0.63 -15.26
C GLN A 344 -40.56 0.88 -14.77
N ILE A 345 -40.78 1.88 -13.92
CA ILE A 345 -42.07 2.35 -13.43
C ILE A 345 -42.09 3.86 -13.58
N ARG A 346 -42.94 4.39 -14.47
CA ARG A 346 -42.98 5.81 -14.85
C ARG A 346 -41.59 6.28 -15.29
N GLU A 347 -41.08 7.38 -14.70
CA GLU A 347 -39.75 7.95 -14.93
C GLU A 347 -38.61 7.27 -14.17
N TYR A 348 -38.92 6.24 -13.36
CA TYR A 348 -37.92 5.55 -12.51
C TYR A 348 -37.55 4.18 -13.06
N THR A 349 -36.27 3.87 -13.07
CA THR A 349 -35.75 2.50 -13.23
C THR A 349 -35.49 1.90 -11.86
N ILE A 350 -36.10 0.74 -11.57
CA ILE A 350 -35.92 0.03 -10.30
C ILE A 350 -34.75 -0.93 -10.43
N TYR A 351 -33.80 -0.78 -9.50
CA TYR A 351 -32.64 -1.65 -9.38
C TYR A 351 -32.69 -2.48 -8.12
N LYS A 352 -32.23 -3.72 -8.21
CA LYS A 352 -31.87 -4.57 -7.08
C LYS A 352 -30.38 -4.48 -6.88
N VAL A 353 -29.97 -4.11 -5.65
CA VAL A 353 -28.59 -3.89 -5.28
C VAL A 353 -28.24 -4.89 -4.20
N TYR A 354 -27.41 -5.87 -4.56
CA TYR A 354 -26.97 -6.92 -3.65
C TYR A 354 -25.78 -6.43 -2.82
N GLY A 355 -25.66 -6.96 -1.61
CA GLY A 355 -24.58 -6.63 -0.69
C GLY A 355 -25.08 -5.88 0.53
N SER A 356 -24.17 -5.32 1.28
CA SER A 356 -24.45 -4.62 2.52
C SER A 356 -25.43 -3.46 2.32
N LYS A 357 -26.52 -3.48 3.08
CA LYS A 357 -27.49 -2.37 3.12
C LYS A 357 -26.80 -1.06 3.50
N PHE A 358 -25.88 -1.11 4.45
CA PHE A 358 -25.11 0.09 4.87
C PHE A 358 -24.30 0.68 3.73
N GLN A 359 -23.59 -0.15 2.94
CA GLN A 359 -22.85 0.31 1.77
C GLN A 359 -23.81 0.95 0.76
N SER A 360 -24.87 0.23 0.40
CA SER A 360 -25.86 0.68 -0.56
C SER A 360 -26.50 2.01 -0.15
N TYR A 361 -26.88 2.13 1.11
CA TYR A 361 -27.41 3.40 1.65
C TYR A 361 -26.41 4.54 1.55
N THR A 362 -25.15 4.32 1.97
CA THR A 362 -24.09 5.32 1.93
C THR A 362 -23.78 5.76 0.49
N TYR A 363 -23.82 4.82 -0.44
CA TYR A 363 -23.62 5.08 -1.86
C TYR A 363 -24.76 5.93 -2.44
N PHE A 364 -26.01 5.47 -2.33
CA PHE A 364 -27.17 6.14 -2.94
C PHE A 364 -27.57 7.44 -2.23
N LYS A 365 -27.17 7.66 -1.01
CA LYS A 365 -27.35 8.95 -0.32
C LYS A 365 -26.74 10.12 -1.12
N ARG A 366 -25.68 9.88 -1.90
CA ARG A 366 -25.00 10.90 -2.73
C ARG A 366 -25.82 11.32 -3.95
N PHE A 367 -26.83 10.52 -4.32
CA PHE A 367 -27.69 10.79 -5.49
C PHE A 367 -28.78 11.82 -5.20
N GLY A 368 -28.96 12.20 -3.91
CA GLY A 368 -29.95 13.18 -3.52
C GLY A 368 -31.38 12.77 -3.91
N GLU A 369 -32.09 13.62 -4.65
CA GLU A 369 -33.45 13.42 -5.13
C GLU A 369 -33.56 12.37 -6.24
N HIS A 370 -32.42 11.95 -6.83
CA HIS A 370 -32.39 11.02 -7.96
C HIS A 370 -32.40 9.55 -7.54
N ALA A 371 -32.41 9.24 -6.23
CA ALA A 371 -32.48 7.88 -5.71
C ALA A 371 -33.47 7.74 -4.55
N ILE A 372 -34.39 6.79 -4.66
CA ILE A 372 -35.39 6.47 -3.62
C ILE A 372 -35.22 5.02 -3.20
N ILE A 373 -34.95 4.76 -1.93
CA ILE A 373 -34.86 3.40 -1.37
C ILE A 373 -36.26 2.91 -1.05
N LEU A 374 -36.64 1.70 -1.52
CA LEU A 374 -38.00 1.21 -1.53
C LEU A 374 -38.33 0.20 -0.41
N ASN A 375 -37.41 -0.72 -0.08
CA ASN A 375 -37.68 -1.88 0.76
C ASN A 375 -37.07 -1.79 2.18
N ASP A 376 -36.56 -0.63 2.59
CA ASP A 376 -36.01 -0.43 3.94
C ASP A 376 -36.58 0.85 4.58
N ASN A 377 -37.45 0.69 5.57
CA ASN A 377 -38.08 1.82 6.23
C ASN A 377 -37.14 2.63 7.11
N SER A 378 -36.12 2.02 7.69
CA SER A 378 -35.13 2.73 8.51
C SER A 378 -34.32 3.69 7.67
N PHE A 379 -33.87 3.29 6.50
CA PHE A 379 -33.17 4.14 5.56
C PHE A 379 -34.05 5.21 4.93
N LYS A 380 -35.33 4.91 4.62
CA LYS A 380 -36.30 5.93 4.20
C LYS A 380 -36.42 7.05 5.24
N GLN A 381 -36.60 6.71 6.49
CA GLN A 381 -36.70 7.68 7.58
C GLN A 381 -35.40 8.48 7.72
N SER A 382 -34.25 7.83 7.63
CA SER A 382 -32.94 8.50 7.69
C SER A 382 -32.76 9.50 6.55
N GLN A 383 -33.19 9.18 5.30
CA GLN A 383 -33.18 10.13 4.17
C GLN A 383 -34.09 11.32 4.44
N LEU A 384 -35.31 11.09 4.89
CA LEU A 384 -36.27 12.15 5.20
C LEU A 384 -35.76 13.09 6.30
N ILE A 385 -35.23 12.54 7.38
CA ILE A 385 -34.62 13.32 8.47
C ILE A 385 -33.42 14.14 7.96
N SER A 386 -32.58 13.55 7.10
CA SER A 386 -31.44 14.26 6.52
C SER A 386 -31.89 15.43 5.63
N ALA A 387 -32.89 15.19 4.77
CA ALA A 387 -33.47 16.24 3.92
C ALA A 387 -34.07 17.38 4.75
N GLN A 388 -34.83 17.04 5.80
CA GLN A 388 -35.41 18.06 6.70
C GLN A 388 -34.34 18.88 7.41
N LYS A 389 -33.24 18.25 7.85
CA LYS A 389 -32.10 18.98 8.44
C LYS A 389 -31.46 19.94 7.45
N ILE A 390 -31.31 19.55 6.19
CA ILE A 390 -30.77 20.43 5.15
C ILE A 390 -31.67 21.65 4.99
N ILE A 391 -32.98 21.45 4.84
CA ILE A 391 -33.95 22.54 4.73
C ILE A 391 -33.87 23.48 5.93
N ASN A 392 -33.86 22.93 7.15
CA ASN A 392 -33.77 23.72 8.37
C ASN A 392 -32.47 24.53 8.45
N ASN A 393 -31.32 23.96 8.06
CA ASN A 393 -30.05 24.65 8.06
C ASN A 393 -30.03 25.82 7.06
N TYR A 394 -30.56 25.61 5.84
CA TYR A 394 -30.70 26.70 4.88
C TYR A 394 -31.60 27.84 5.41
N ASN A 395 -32.72 27.51 6.03
CA ASN A 395 -33.69 28.49 6.52
C ASN A 395 -33.22 29.27 7.77
N SER A 396 -32.29 28.66 8.57
CA SER A 396 -31.93 29.25 9.87
C SER A 396 -30.50 29.80 9.97
N ILE A 397 -29.56 29.24 9.18
CA ILE A 397 -28.13 29.49 9.39
C ILE A 397 -27.45 30.10 8.16
N SER A 398 -27.95 29.87 6.92
CA SER A 398 -27.21 30.31 5.72
C SER A 398 -27.04 31.81 5.66
N SER A 399 -28.09 32.59 5.97
CA SER A 399 -28.06 34.04 6.00
C SER A 399 -27.06 34.61 7.03
N GLN A 400 -26.96 33.98 8.19
CA GLN A 400 -26.03 34.36 9.25
C GLN A 400 -24.57 34.11 8.84
N LEU A 401 -24.30 32.96 8.23
CA LEU A 401 -22.96 32.62 7.72
C LEU A 401 -22.54 33.52 6.57
N GLU A 402 -23.46 33.87 5.68
CA GLU A 402 -23.20 34.82 4.58
C GLU A 402 -22.89 36.22 5.10
N GLU A 403 -23.56 36.68 6.15
CA GLU A 403 -23.28 37.94 6.81
C GLU A 403 -21.90 37.95 7.50
N GLU A 404 -21.54 36.86 8.20
CA GLU A 404 -20.23 36.72 8.85
C GLU A 404 -19.07 36.60 7.84
N LEU A 405 -19.29 36.02 6.66
CA LEU A 405 -18.27 35.90 5.60
C LEU A 405 -18.00 37.24 4.90
N ASN A 406 -18.96 38.19 4.93
CA ASN A 406 -18.85 39.49 4.29
C ASN A 406 -18.33 40.59 5.25
N GLN A 407 -18.09 40.27 6.52
CA GLN A 407 -17.41 41.11 7.52
C GLN A 407 -15.91 40.80 7.55
#